data_9fa862d169af4da50666f55100d98041
#
_entry.id   9fa862d169af4da50666f55100d98041
#
_cell.length_a   1.000
_cell.length_b   1.000
_cell.length_c   1.000
_cell.angle_alpha   90.00
_cell.angle_beta   90.00
_cell.angle_gamma   90.00
#
_symmetry.space_group_name_H-M   'P 1'
#
loop_
_entity.id
_entity.type
_entity.pdbx_description
1 polymer ?
#
loop_
_entity_poly.entity_id
_entity_poly.type
_entity_poly.pdbx_seq_one_letter_code
_entity_poly.pdbx_strand_id
1 'polypeptide(L)'
;MSEQVKNEALREELLKLVEKNSRMDLKELAVLVGAEEIDVVNAMEEMEKDGTICAYHTLINWEKTSIEKVTALIEVRVTPQRGQGFDSIAERIYNYPEVRSLYLLSGGFDL
;
A
#
# COMPACT_ATOMS: atom_id res chain seq x y z
N MET A 1 23.47 -16.24 6.67
CA MET A 1 22.44 -15.53 5.91
C MET A 1 23.00 -14.25 5.33
N SER A 2 22.73 -14.01 4.08
CA SER A 2 23.18 -12.78 3.44
C SER A 2 22.39 -11.57 3.99
N GLU A 3 22.98 -10.40 3.91
CA GLU A 3 22.30 -9.16 4.28
C GLU A 3 21.02 -8.94 3.47
N GLN A 4 21.05 -9.38 2.22
CA GLN A 4 19.91 -9.25 1.33
C GLN A 4 18.69 -10.02 1.84
N VAL A 5 18.90 -11.24 2.35
CA VAL A 5 17.82 -12.04 2.92
C VAL A 5 17.27 -11.39 4.19
N LYS A 6 18.16 -10.84 5.02
CA LYS A 6 17.75 -10.12 6.23
C LYS A 6 16.94 -8.88 5.88
N ASN A 7 17.34 -8.15 4.85
CA ASN A 7 16.63 -6.96 4.41
C ASN A 7 15.25 -7.30 3.87
N GLU A 8 15.13 -8.38 3.12
CA GLU A 8 13.83 -8.81 2.61
C GLU A 8 12.88 -9.23 3.74
N ALA A 9 13.41 -9.96 4.73
CA ALA A 9 12.63 -10.36 5.90
C ALA A 9 12.16 -9.15 6.69
N LEU A 10 13.05 -8.17 6.88
CA LEU A 10 12.71 -6.94 7.58
C LEU A 10 11.63 -6.16 6.84
N ARG A 11 11.75 -6.03 5.53
CA ARG A 11 10.76 -5.34 4.71
C ARG A 11 9.40 -5.99 4.80
N GLU A 12 9.34 -7.31 4.72
CA GLU A 12 8.08 -8.04 4.83
C GLU A 12 7.42 -7.84 6.19
N GLU A 13 8.19 -7.90 7.26
CA GLU A 13 7.65 -7.66 8.60
C GLU A 13 7.12 -6.24 8.75
N LEU A 14 7.86 -5.27 8.25
CA LEU A 14 7.43 -3.87 8.29
C LEU A 14 6.14 -3.66 7.49
N LEU A 15 6.05 -4.27 6.31
CA LEU A 15 4.85 -4.15 5.48
C LEU A 15 3.62 -4.71 6.17
N LYS A 16 3.75 -5.85 6.84
CA LYS A 16 2.64 -6.44 7.60
C LYS A 16 2.15 -5.53 8.71
N LEU A 17 3.08 -4.87 9.39
CA LEU A 17 2.74 -3.98 10.50
C LEU A 17 2.09 -2.68 10.02
N VAL A 18 2.67 -2.03 9.01
CA VAL A 18 2.13 -0.77 8.52
C VAL A 18 0.82 -0.94 7.75
N GLU A 19 0.59 -2.10 7.17
CA GLU A 19 -0.69 -2.40 6.55
C GLU A 19 -1.82 -2.35 7.56
N LYS A 20 -1.55 -2.83 8.77
CA LYS A 20 -2.54 -2.81 9.86
C LYS A 20 -2.66 -1.46 10.53
N ASN A 21 -1.55 -0.76 10.69
CA ASN A 21 -1.53 0.53 11.36
C ASN A 21 -0.45 1.42 10.77
N SER A 22 -0.83 2.28 9.84
CA SER A 22 0.10 3.18 9.15
C SER A 22 0.61 4.34 10.01
N ARG A 23 0.02 4.55 11.18
CA ARG A 23 0.44 5.61 12.11
C ARG A 23 1.45 5.14 13.14
N MET A 24 1.85 3.89 13.08
CA MET A 24 2.84 3.38 14.00
C MET A 24 4.17 4.10 13.80
N ASP A 25 4.76 4.54 14.91
CA ASP A 25 5.97 5.31 14.86
C ASP A 25 7.17 4.39 14.58
N LEU A 26 8.25 4.97 14.04
CA LEU A 26 9.43 4.21 13.63
C LEU A 26 10.11 3.50 14.79
N LYS A 27 10.07 4.08 15.99
CA LYS A 27 10.62 3.45 17.18
C LYS A 27 9.84 2.19 17.57
N GLU A 28 8.51 2.28 17.49
CA GLU A 28 7.66 1.13 17.77
C GLU A 28 7.88 0.02 16.75
N LEU A 29 8.00 0.37 15.49
CA LEU A 29 8.29 -0.58 14.44
C LEU A 29 9.62 -1.30 14.70
N ALA A 30 10.64 -0.54 15.09
CA ALA A 30 11.96 -1.09 15.36
C ALA A 30 11.92 -2.11 16.50
N VAL A 31 11.19 -1.79 17.56
CA VAL A 31 11.03 -2.70 18.70
C VAL A 31 10.30 -3.99 18.28
N LEU A 32 9.23 -3.84 17.52
CA LEU A 32 8.41 -4.99 17.11
C LEU A 32 9.13 -5.93 16.15
N VAL A 33 9.96 -5.40 15.27
CA VAL A 33 10.70 -6.25 14.33
C VAL A 33 12.09 -6.66 14.86
N GLY A 34 12.48 -6.12 16.00
CA GLY A 34 13.78 -6.45 16.60
C GLY A 34 14.98 -5.89 15.84
N ALA A 35 14.82 -4.73 15.21
CA ALA A 35 15.86 -4.07 14.45
C ALA A 35 16.20 -2.71 15.05
N GLU A 36 17.28 -2.12 14.58
CA GLU A 36 17.63 -0.76 14.98
C GLU A 36 16.76 0.25 14.23
N GLU A 37 16.49 1.37 14.88
CA GLU A 37 15.66 2.42 14.30
C GLU A 37 16.17 2.89 12.93
N ILE A 38 17.49 3.04 12.80
CA ILE A 38 18.09 3.49 11.54
C ILE A 38 17.83 2.50 10.40
N ASP A 39 17.85 1.21 10.69
CA ASP A 39 17.57 0.19 9.69
C ASP A 39 16.12 0.23 9.24
N VAL A 40 15.21 0.49 10.18
CA VAL A 40 13.78 0.66 9.87
C VAL A 40 13.54 1.91 9.03
N VAL A 41 14.16 3.02 9.38
CA VAL A 41 14.06 4.27 8.63
C VAL A 41 14.51 4.05 7.18
N ASN A 42 15.66 3.44 7.00
CA ASN A 42 16.21 3.19 5.67
C ASN A 42 15.32 2.26 4.86
N ALA A 43 14.82 1.20 5.47
CA ALA A 43 13.94 0.25 4.78
C ALA A 43 12.62 0.91 4.37
N MET A 44 12.04 1.71 5.24
CA MET A 44 10.79 2.42 4.94
C MET A 44 10.99 3.43 3.80
N GLU A 45 12.06 4.21 3.87
CA GLU A 45 12.36 5.17 2.81
C GLU A 45 12.59 4.50 1.45
N GLU A 46 13.30 3.39 1.43
CA GLU A 46 13.53 2.63 0.20
C GLU A 46 12.23 2.10 -0.39
N MET A 47 11.35 1.58 0.46
CA MET A 47 10.06 1.06 -0.01
C MET A 47 9.14 2.15 -0.51
N GLU A 48 9.20 3.33 0.07
CA GLU A 48 8.47 4.49 -0.44
C GLU A 48 9.01 4.95 -1.78
N LYS A 49 10.33 4.95 -1.93
CA LYS A 49 10.99 5.37 -3.16
C LYS A 49 10.76 4.42 -4.32
N ASP A 50 10.81 3.12 -4.06
CA ASP A 50 10.68 2.13 -5.13
C ASP A 50 9.23 1.78 -5.45
N GLY A 51 8.29 2.36 -4.72
CA GLY A 51 6.86 2.16 -4.98
C GLY A 51 6.25 0.94 -4.31
N THR A 52 7.00 0.23 -3.48
CA THR A 52 6.43 -0.88 -2.72
C THR A 52 5.36 -0.37 -1.77
N ILE A 53 5.63 0.76 -1.12
CA ILE A 53 4.60 1.49 -0.37
C ILE A 53 4.13 2.64 -1.25
N CYS A 54 2.93 2.53 -1.76
CA CYS A 54 2.38 3.52 -2.68
C CYS A 54 1.84 4.75 -1.94
N ALA A 55 1.19 4.53 -0.82
CA ALA A 55 0.58 5.59 -0.03
C ALA A 55 0.16 5.06 1.33
N TYR A 56 -0.13 5.98 2.24
CA TYR A 56 -0.69 5.66 3.54
C TYR A 56 -2.15 6.12 3.57
N HIS A 57 -3.04 5.23 3.94
CA HIS A 57 -4.48 5.50 3.95
C HIS A 57 -5.06 5.41 5.34
N THR A 58 -6.09 6.18 5.56
CA THR A 58 -6.86 6.14 6.80
C THR A 58 -8.29 5.71 6.47
N LEU A 59 -8.76 4.69 7.14
CA LEU A 59 -10.16 4.29 7.04
C LEU A 59 -10.99 5.19 7.94
N ILE A 60 -11.93 5.93 7.37
CA ILE A 60 -12.74 6.90 8.08
C ILE A 60 -14.21 6.51 8.02
N ASN A 61 -14.84 6.49 9.17
CA ASN A 61 -16.30 6.33 9.24
C ASN A 61 -16.94 7.72 9.12
N TRP A 62 -17.27 8.09 7.90
CA TRP A 62 -17.82 9.41 7.59
C TRP A 62 -19.19 9.62 8.18
N GLU A 63 -19.92 8.56 8.51
CA GLU A 63 -21.21 8.66 9.16
C GLU A 63 -21.13 9.35 10.52
N LYS A 64 -19.97 9.27 11.17
CA LYS A 64 -19.76 9.92 12.47
C LYS A 64 -19.34 11.38 12.36
N THR A 65 -19.29 11.91 11.15
CA THR A 65 -18.94 13.31 10.90
C THR A 65 -20.17 14.05 10.38
N SER A 66 -20.05 15.36 10.25
CA SER A 66 -21.10 16.17 9.65
C SER A 66 -21.04 16.18 8.12
N ILE A 67 -20.06 15.52 7.55
CA ILE A 67 -19.87 15.46 6.10
C ILE A 67 -20.61 14.26 5.53
N GLU A 68 -21.46 14.49 4.55
CA GLU A 68 -22.12 13.42 3.83
C GLU A 68 -21.23 12.94 2.69
N LYS A 69 -20.90 11.66 2.73
CA LYS A 69 -20.13 11.04 1.66
C LYS A 69 -20.70 9.68 1.33
N VAL A 70 -20.81 9.42 0.05
CA VAL A 70 -21.21 8.12 -0.45
C VAL A 70 -19.98 7.47 -1.09
N THR A 71 -19.68 6.26 -0.64
CA THR A 71 -18.59 5.50 -1.21
C THR A 71 -19.16 4.41 -2.10
N ALA A 72 -18.71 4.39 -3.32
CA ALA A 72 -19.08 3.34 -4.28
C ALA A 72 -17.87 2.49 -4.58
N LEU A 73 -18.07 1.18 -4.57
CA LEU A 73 -17.06 0.24 -5.04
C LEU A 73 -17.41 -0.14 -6.47
N ILE A 74 -16.52 0.22 -7.38
CA ILE A 74 -16.73 -0.03 -8.81
C ILE A 74 -15.71 -1.06 -9.28
N GLU A 75 -16.21 -2.13 -9.85
CA GLU A 75 -15.36 -3.12 -10.48
C GLU A 75 -15.15 -2.74 -11.94
N VAL A 76 -13.87 -2.63 -12.33
CA VAL A 76 -13.53 -2.34 -13.73
C VAL A 76 -12.79 -3.54 -14.28
N ARG A 77 -13.34 -4.15 -15.33
CA ARG A 77 -12.70 -5.25 -16.03
C ARG A 77 -11.91 -4.69 -17.19
N VAL A 78 -10.65 -5.05 -17.23
CA VAL A 78 -9.74 -4.52 -18.23
C VAL A 78 -9.03 -5.68 -18.92
N THR A 79 -9.00 -5.62 -20.25
CA THR A 79 -8.19 -6.53 -21.05
C THR A 79 -6.89 -5.83 -21.39
N PRO A 80 -5.74 -6.31 -20.91
CA PRO A 80 -4.47 -5.66 -21.24
C PRO A 80 -4.22 -5.68 -22.73
N GLN A 81 -3.80 -4.54 -23.25
CA GLN A 81 -3.42 -4.45 -24.65
C GLN A 81 -1.91 -4.60 -24.77
N ARG A 82 -1.48 -4.90 -25.98
CA ARG A 82 -0.07 -5.05 -26.28
C ARG A 82 0.69 -3.78 -25.92
N GLY A 83 1.69 -3.91 -25.05
CA GLY A 83 2.47 -2.78 -24.60
C GLY A 83 1.89 -1.99 -23.43
N GLN A 84 0.71 -2.38 -22.96
CA GLN A 84 0.09 -1.77 -21.79
C GLN A 84 -0.25 -2.84 -20.76
N GLY A 85 0.36 -2.73 -19.58
CA GLY A 85 0.05 -3.63 -18.48
C GLY A 85 -1.05 -3.07 -17.59
N PHE A 86 -1.47 -3.88 -16.64
CA PHE A 86 -2.48 -3.47 -15.65
C PHE A 86 -2.04 -2.26 -14.84
N ASP A 87 -0.76 -2.16 -14.54
CA ASP A 87 -0.21 -1.04 -13.75
C ASP A 87 -0.42 0.30 -14.44
N SER A 88 -0.23 0.34 -15.75
CA SER A 88 -0.43 1.54 -16.54
C SER A 88 -1.88 1.99 -16.51
N ILE A 89 -2.80 1.04 -16.63
CA ILE A 89 -4.23 1.32 -16.60
C ILE A 89 -4.67 1.77 -15.21
N ALA A 90 -4.17 1.09 -14.17
CA ALA A 90 -4.46 1.44 -12.79
C ALA A 90 -4.00 2.86 -12.46
N GLU A 91 -2.82 3.23 -12.93
CA GLU A 91 -2.27 4.57 -12.74
C GLU A 91 -3.15 5.63 -13.37
N ARG A 92 -3.65 5.36 -14.58
CA ARG A 92 -4.55 6.29 -15.28
C ARG A 92 -5.87 6.47 -14.52
N ILE A 93 -6.43 5.40 -13.99
CA ILE A 93 -7.67 5.45 -13.21
C ILE A 93 -7.45 6.19 -11.89
N TYR A 94 -6.36 5.92 -11.23
CA TYR A 94 -6.05 6.53 -9.93
C TYR A 94 -5.85 8.04 -10.02
N ASN A 95 -5.48 8.54 -11.19
CA ASN A 95 -5.27 9.96 -11.41
C ASN A 95 -6.56 10.79 -11.43
N TYR A 96 -7.71 10.14 -11.50
CA TYR A 96 -8.98 10.87 -11.40
C TYR A 96 -9.22 11.29 -9.94
N PRO A 97 -9.59 12.56 -9.69
CA PRO A 97 -9.78 13.05 -8.33
C PRO A 97 -10.84 12.30 -7.54
N GLU A 98 -11.82 11.73 -8.21
CA GLU A 98 -12.91 10.99 -7.59
C GLU A 98 -12.50 9.62 -7.07
N VAL A 99 -11.35 9.11 -7.54
CA VAL A 99 -10.87 7.80 -7.13
C VAL A 99 -10.05 7.93 -5.86
N ARG A 100 -10.50 7.28 -4.81
CA ARG A 100 -9.85 7.32 -3.50
C ARG A 100 -8.88 6.18 -3.29
N SER A 101 -9.26 5.02 -3.77
CA SER A 101 -8.42 3.83 -3.65
C SER A 101 -8.66 2.94 -4.85
N LEU A 102 -7.62 2.23 -5.21
CA LEU A 102 -7.66 1.33 -6.34
C LEU A 102 -6.97 0.03 -5.94
N TYR A 103 -7.66 -1.08 -6.16
CA TYR A 103 -7.14 -2.40 -5.87
C TYR A 103 -7.05 -3.19 -7.15
N LEU A 104 -5.90 -3.81 -7.37
CA LEU A 104 -5.72 -4.71 -8.49
C LEU A 104 -5.96 -6.13 -8.02
N LEU A 105 -7.00 -6.74 -8.57
CA LEU A 105 -7.35 -8.11 -8.26
C LEU A 105 -7.08 -8.98 -9.48
N SER A 106 -6.51 -10.14 -9.25
CA SER A 106 -6.14 -11.04 -10.34
C SER A 106 -6.65 -12.45 -10.07
N GLY A 107 -6.63 -13.25 -11.12
CA GLY A 107 -6.98 -14.65 -11.02
C GLY A 107 -8.47 -14.94 -10.99
N GLY A 108 -8.90 -15.70 -10.04
CA GLY A 108 -10.26 -16.17 -9.97
C GLY A 108 -11.32 -15.14 -9.59
N PHE A 109 -10.98 -13.87 -9.55
CA PHE A 109 -11.93 -12.83 -9.19
C PHE A 109 -12.67 -12.34 -10.44
N ASP A 110 -13.26 -13.26 -11.11
CA ASP A 110 -14.09 -12.98 -12.28
C ASP A 110 -15.52 -12.74 -11.86
N LEU A 111 -15.74 -11.60 -11.35
CA LEU A 111 -17.10 -11.26 -10.92
C LEU A 111 -17.80 -10.41 -11.92
#